data_fced43c48cde90502c8374122fa20039
#
_entry.id   fced43c48cde90502c8374122fa20039
#
_cell.length_a   1.000
_cell.length_b   1.000
_cell.length_c   1.000
_cell.angle_alpha   90.00
_cell.angle_beta   90.00
_cell.angle_gamma   90.00
#
_symmetry.space_group_name_H-M   'P 1'
#
loop_
_entity.id
_entity.type
_entity.pdbx_description
1 polymer ?
#
loop_
_entity_poly.entity_id
_entity_poly.type
_entity_poly.pdbx_seq_one_letter_code
_entity_poly.pdbx_strand_id
1 'polypeptide(L)'
;MKKEAILHIPLSQYAYATGEKDITIRLRAAKGDLCSCQLYYGDRVDQNPVIRMTNIKMTLVSSDDLFDYYETRLNNIYPRLCYYFALEDGCQRQYYYERGFCTQIGYNRTEYFQFPYIRREDIISPPAWAQDLIMYQIFPDSFATEKGSIVKMAKSIETGDGMISANRLGGTIQGISENIEYIRE
;
A
#
# COMPACT_ATOMS: atom_id res chain seq x y z
N MET A 1 -21.24 8.23 -7.20
CA MET A 1 -19.90 7.62 -7.22
C MET A 1 -18.88 8.62 -7.72
N LYS A 2 -17.89 8.96 -6.91
CA LYS A 2 -16.78 9.87 -7.24
C LYS A 2 -15.66 9.06 -7.89
N LYS A 3 -15.70 8.94 -9.22
CA LYS A 3 -14.77 8.11 -10.00
C LYS A 3 -13.30 8.50 -9.82
N GLU A 4 -13.04 9.78 -9.58
CA GLU A 4 -11.70 10.35 -9.36
C GLU A 4 -11.04 9.83 -8.07
N ALA A 5 -11.85 9.40 -7.11
CA ALA A 5 -11.37 8.86 -5.83
C ALA A 5 -11.16 7.34 -5.87
N ILE A 6 -11.71 6.66 -6.89
CA ILE A 6 -11.53 5.21 -7.06
C ILE A 6 -10.10 4.96 -7.54
N LEU A 7 -9.39 4.11 -6.80
CA LEU A 7 -8.01 3.75 -7.14
C LEU A 7 -7.76 2.26 -6.89
N HIS A 8 -7.22 1.64 -7.91
CA HIS A 8 -6.61 0.32 -7.86
C HIS A 8 -5.43 0.27 -8.84
N ILE A 9 -4.33 -0.31 -8.42
CA ILE A 9 -3.11 -0.47 -9.22
C ILE A 9 -2.66 -1.92 -9.09
N PRO A 10 -2.65 -2.71 -10.17
CA PRO A 10 -2.11 -4.06 -10.16
C PRO A 10 -0.63 -4.10 -9.75
N LEU A 11 -0.18 -5.21 -9.17
CA LEU A 11 1.22 -5.43 -8.77
C LEU A 11 1.80 -4.31 -7.88
N SER A 12 0.98 -3.81 -6.97
CA SER A 12 1.33 -2.76 -6.01
C SER A 12 0.76 -3.09 -4.63
N GLN A 13 0.78 -2.13 -3.71
CA GLN A 13 0.08 -2.24 -2.42
C GLN A 13 -1.44 -2.49 -2.54
N TYR A 14 -2.01 -2.34 -3.74
CA TYR A 14 -3.42 -2.64 -4.02
C TYR A 14 -3.64 -4.06 -4.57
N ALA A 15 -2.60 -4.74 -5.04
CA ALA A 15 -2.66 -6.14 -5.45
C ALA A 15 -1.29 -6.79 -5.27
N TYR A 16 -1.14 -7.63 -4.27
CA TYR A 16 0.13 -8.26 -3.91
C TYR A 16 -0.03 -9.70 -3.43
N ALA A 17 1.01 -10.48 -3.64
CA ALA A 17 1.05 -11.88 -3.23
C ALA A 17 1.28 -12.00 -1.71
N THR A 18 0.49 -12.85 -1.06
CA THR A 18 0.65 -13.23 0.36
C THR A 18 1.04 -14.70 0.53
N GLY A 19 1.06 -15.46 -0.56
CA GLY A 19 1.47 -16.85 -0.65
C GLY A 19 1.66 -17.25 -2.12
N GLU A 20 2.12 -18.46 -2.39
CA GLU A 20 2.39 -18.93 -3.75
C GLU A 20 1.13 -18.99 -4.66
N LYS A 21 -0.04 -19.03 -4.04
CA LYS A 21 -1.35 -19.03 -4.73
C LYS A 21 -2.35 -18.09 -4.08
N ASP A 22 -1.89 -17.20 -3.23
CA ASP A 22 -2.74 -16.33 -2.43
C ASP A 22 -2.38 -14.89 -2.68
N ILE A 23 -3.39 -14.06 -2.92
CA ILE A 23 -3.21 -12.62 -3.11
C ILE A 23 -4.21 -11.81 -2.29
N THR A 24 -3.80 -10.63 -1.94
CA THR A 24 -4.67 -9.58 -1.41
C THR A 24 -4.94 -8.57 -2.50
N ILE A 25 -6.21 -8.22 -2.69
CA ILE A 25 -6.68 -7.18 -3.62
C ILE A 25 -7.40 -6.10 -2.83
N ARG A 26 -7.01 -4.85 -3.06
CA ARG A 26 -7.56 -3.65 -2.44
C ARG A 26 -8.12 -2.69 -3.47
N LEU A 27 -9.10 -1.91 -3.04
CA LEU A 27 -9.65 -0.78 -3.79
C LEU A 27 -9.84 0.38 -2.82
N ARG A 28 -9.46 1.58 -3.23
CA ARG A 28 -9.77 2.83 -2.52
C ARG A 28 -10.95 3.50 -3.19
N ALA A 29 -11.84 4.09 -2.40
CA ALA A 29 -12.95 4.92 -2.85
C ALA A 29 -13.07 6.17 -1.97
N ALA A 30 -13.84 7.17 -2.38
CA ALA A 30 -14.18 8.27 -1.47
C ALA A 30 -14.97 7.75 -0.26
N LYS A 31 -14.75 8.36 0.89
CA LYS A 31 -15.42 7.97 2.14
C LYS A 31 -16.93 7.99 2.01
N GLY A 32 -17.58 6.88 2.34
CA GLY A 32 -19.03 6.73 2.31
C GLY A 32 -19.67 6.75 0.91
N ASP A 33 -18.88 6.65 -0.16
CA ASP A 33 -19.38 6.78 -1.54
C ASP A 33 -19.93 5.47 -2.12
N LEU A 34 -19.47 4.33 -1.63
CA LEU A 34 -19.91 3.03 -2.11
C LEU A 34 -20.80 2.30 -1.10
N CYS A 35 -21.94 1.81 -1.55
CA CYS A 35 -22.79 0.89 -0.78
C CYS A 35 -22.42 -0.58 -1.03
N SER A 36 -21.76 -0.90 -2.15
CA SER A 36 -21.29 -2.24 -2.49
C SER A 36 -20.02 -2.19 -3.33
N CYS A 37 -19.06 -3.04 -2.96
CA CYS A 37 -17.84 -3.29 -3.70
C CYS A 37 -17.68 -4.80 -3.88
N GLN A 38 -17.65 -5.28 -5.12
CA GLN A 38 -17.48 -6.69 -5.45
C GLN A 38 -16.32 -6.86 -6.41
N LEU A 39 -15.52 -7.90 -6.19
CA LEU A 39 -14.49 -8.35 -7.12
C LEU A 39 -14.99 -9.52 -7.95
N TYR A 40 -14.85 -9.43 -9.26
CA TYR A 40 -15.04 -10.53 -10.19
C TYR A 40 -13.67 -10.99 -10.69
N TYR A 41 -13.40 -12.29 -10.60
CA TYR A 41 -12.09 -12.84 -10.98
C TYR A 41 -12.23 -14.20 -11.67
N GLY A 42 -11.25 -14.53 -12.49
CA GLY A 42 -11.21 -15.78 -13.24
C GLY A 42 -9.86 -16.06 -13.88
N ASP A 43 -9.74 -17.20 -14.55
CA ASP A 43 -8.54 -17.55 -15.32
C ASP A 43 -8.57 -16.83 -16.68
N ARG A 44 -7.54 -16.03 -16.94
CA ARG A 44 -7.38 -15.33 -18.22
C ARG A 44 -7.38 -16.28 -19.44
N VAL A 45 -6.95 -17.51 -19.28
CA VAL A 45 -6.82 -18.49 -20.38
C VAL A 45 -7.91 -19.54 -20.40
N ASP A 46 -8.99 -19.36 -19.66
CA ASP A 46 -10.16 -20.21 -19.80
C ASP A 46 -10.55 -20.28 -21.29
N GLN A 47 -10.66 -21.51 -21.82
CA GLN A 47 -10.91 -21.76 -23.25
C GLN A 47 -12.37 -21.50 -23.65
N ASN A 48 -13.24 -21.29 -22.70
CA ASN A 48 -14.64 -20.93 -23.01
C ASN A 48 -14.69 -19.53 -23.62
N PRO A 49 -15.55 -19.26 -24.60
CA PRO A 49 -15.69 -17.93 -25.20
C PRO A 49 -16.09 -16.86 -24.19
N VAL A 50 -16.74 -17.25 -23.10
CA VAL A 50 -17.08 -16.40 -21.96
C VAL A 50 -16.22 -16.84 -20.78
N ILE A 51 -15.42 -15.92 -20.23
CA ILE A 51 -14.67 -16.19 -19.00
C ILE A 51 -15.65 -16.48 -17.88
N ARG A 52 -15.47 -17.61 -17.23
CA ARG A 52 -16.20 -17.90 -16.00
C ARG A 52 -15.61 -17.03 -14.90
N MET A 53 -16.38 -16.03 -14.47
CA MET A 53 -15.99 -15.16 -13.39
C MET A 53 -16.66 -15.61 -12.09
N THR A 54 -15.86 -15.78 -11.06
CA THR A 54 -16.32 -15.92 -9.68
C THR A 54 -16.41 -14.53 -9.07
N ASN A 55 -17.43 -14.25 -8.28
CA ASN A 55 -17.52 -12.98 -7.56
C ASN A 55 -17.37 -13.17 -6.06
N ILE A 56 -16.79 -12.16 -5.43
CA ILE A 56 -16.66 -12.07 -3.99
C ILE A 56 -16.92 -10.62 -3.54
N LYS A 57 -17.66 -10.47 -2.44
CA LYS A 57 -17.87 -9.16 -1.82
C LYS A 57 -16.59 -8.74 -1.11
N MET A 58 -16.14 -7.52 -1.36
CA MET A 58 -15.01 -6.92 -0.65
C MET A 58 -15.46 -6.31 0.67
N THR A 59 -14.58 -6.39 1.67
CA THR A 59 -14.83 -5.88 3.03
C THR A 59 -14.18 -4.51 3.17
N LEU A 60 -14.90 -3.55 3.77
CA LEU A 60 -14.33 -2.29 4.23
C LEU A 60 -13.39 -2.59 5.43
N VAL A 61 -12.09 -2.40 5.22
CA VAL A 61 -11.06 -2.74 6.23
C VAL A 61 -10.49 -1.52 6.94
N SER A 62 -10.58 -0.36 6.32
CA SER A 62 -10.08 0.89 6.91
C SER A 62 -10.76 2.09 6.28
N SER A 63 -10.83 3.19 7.02
CA SER A 63 -11.27 4.50 6.55
C SER A 63 -10.35 5.56 7.14
N ASP A 64 -9.98 6.54 6.34
CA ASP A 64 -9.37 7.79 6.81
C ASP A 64 -10.36 8.97 6.69
N ASP A 65 -9.89 10.20 6.72
CA ASP A 65 -10.76 11.37 6.63
C ASP A 65 -11.40 11.53 5.24
N LEU A 66 -10.75 11.03 4.18
CA LEU A 66 -11.15 11.23 2.79
C LEU A 66 -11.59 9.96 2.08
N PHE A 67 -11.06 8.79 2.48
CA PHE A 67 -11.19 7.56 1.72
C PHE A 67 -11.62 6.37 2.57
N ASP A 68 -12.29 5.44 1.90
CA ASP A 68 -12.58 4.08 2.34
C ASP A 68 -11.72 3.09 1.56
N TYR A 69 -11.22 2.05 2.27
CA TYR A 69 -10.37 1.00 1.71
C TYR A 69 -11.08 -0.33 1.81
N TYR A 70 -11.37 -0.92 0.66
CA TYR A 70 -11.98 -2.24 0.53
C TYR A 70 -10.93 -3.28 0.22
N GLU A 71 -11.01 -4.45 0.86
CA GLU A 71 -10.05 -5.53 0.69
C GLU A 71 -10.76 -6.87 0.54
N THR A 72 -10.14 -7.76 -0.22
CA THR A 72 -10.44 -9.19 -0.21
C THR A 72 -9.17 -10.00 -0.40
N ARG A 73 -9.16 -11.21 0.15
CA ARG A 73 -8.10 -12.20 -0.05
C ARG A 73 -8.63 -13.33 -0.92
N LEU A 74 -7.86 -13.67 -1.93
CA LEU A 74 -8.13 -14.80 -2.79
C LEU A 74 -7.10 -15.89 -2.51
N ASN A 75 -7.59 -17.10 -2.26
CA ASN A 75 -6.76 -18.28 -2.02
C ASN A 75 -6.85 -19.23 -3.21
N ASN A 76 -5.79 -19.98 -3.48
CA ASN A 76 -5.71 -20.92 -4.58
C ASN A 76 -6.08 -20.29 -5.93
N ILE A 77 -5.55 -19.10 -6.21
CA ILE A 77 -5.83 -18.38 -7.44
C ILE A 77 -5.27 -19.10 -8.67
N TYR A 78 -5.85 -18.76 -9.81
CA TYR A 78 -5.34 -19.17 -11.10
C TYR A 78 -3.95 -18.57 -11.36
N PRO A 79 -3.02 -19.31 -11.98
CA PRO A 79 -1.69 -18.77 -12.30
C PRO A 79 -1.73 -17.53 -13.20
N ARG A 80 -2.83 -17.31 -13.91
CA ARG A 80 -3.05 -16.18 -14.82
C ARG A 80 -4.38 -15.52 -14.47
N LEU A 81 -4.40 -14.92 -13.30
CA LEU A 81 -5.59 -14.27 -12.78
C LEU A 81 -5.92 -13.01 -13.60
N CYS A 82 -7.17 -12.86 -13.99
CA CYS A 82 -7.75 -11.60 -14.43
C CYS A 82 -8.96 -11.25 -13.59
N TYR A 83 -9.23 -9.95 -13.43
CA TYR A 83 -10.29 -9.48 -12.56
C TYR A 83 -10.76 -8.07 -12.90
N TYR A 84 -11.93 -7.72 -12.40
CA TYR A 84 -12.51 -6.38 -12.44
C TYR A 84 -13.40 -6.16 -11.21
N PHE A 85 -13.76 -4.92 -10.95
CA PHE A 85 -14.62 -4.55 -9.85
C PHE A 85 -16.02 -4.19 -10.34
N ALA A 86 -17.03 -4.55 -9.56
CA ALA A 86 -18.39 -4.03 -9.68
C ALA A 86 -18.67 -3.16 -8.45
N LEU A 87 -18.95 -1.89 -8.69
CA LEU A 87 -19.10 -0.85 -7.68
C LEU A 87 -20.52 -0.27 -7.74
N GLU A 88 -21.13 -0.08 -6.58
CA GLU A 88 -22.47 0.49 -6.46
C GLU A 88 -22.46 1.63 -5.44
N ASP A 89 -23.14 2.72 -5.77
CA ASP A 89 -23.29 3.91 -4.91
C ASP A 89 -24.76 4.12 -4.43
N GLY A 90 -25.60 3.10 -4.62
CA GLY A 90 -27.02 3.16 -4.30
C GLY A 90 -27.90 3.71 -5.44
N CYS A 91 -27.32 4.39 -6.42
CA CYS A 91 -28.04 4.93 -7.58
C CYS A 91 -27.71 4.16 -8.86
N GLN A 92 -26.46 3.76 -9.00
CA GLN A 92 -25.96 3.12 -10.20
C GLN A 92 -24.94 2.05 -9.89
N ARG A 93 -24.81 1.10 -10.81
CA ARG A 93 -23.74 0.12 -10.84
C ARG A 93 -22.77 0.43 -11.97
N GLN A 94 -21.47 0.43 -11.65
CA GLN A 94 -20.38 0.63 -12.59
C GLN A 94 -19.39 -0.52 -12.47
N TYR A 95 -18.78 -0.91 -13.58
CA TYR A 95 -17.66 -1.82 -13.59
C TYR A 95 -16.38 -1.03 -13.79
N TYR A 96 -15.35 -1.34 -12.97
CA TYR A 96 -14.04 -0.72 -13.02
C TYR A 96 -12.99 -1.76 -13.40
N TYR A 97 -12.24 -1.49 -14.44
CA TYR A 97 -11.24 -2.38 -15.03
C TYR A 97 -10.08 -1.55 -15.59
N GLU A 98 -9.10 -2.18 -16.26
CA GLU A 98 -7.86 -1.52 -16.71
C GLU A 98 -8.09 -0.26 -17.55
N ARG A 99 -9.11 -0.24 -18.40
CA ARG A 99 -9.44 0.93 -19.24
C ARG A 99 -10.32 1.98 -18.54
N GLY A 100 -10.69 1.76 -17.29
CA GLY A 100 -11.54 2.68 -16.52
C GLY A 100 -12.94 2.13 -16.23
N PHE A 101 -13.97 2.95 -16.40
CA PHE A 101 -15.34 2.63 -16.00
C PHE A 101 -16.25 2.35 -17.19
N CYS A 102 -17.15 1.38 -17.02
CA CYS A 102 -18.21 1.09 -17.98
C CYS A 102 -19.49 0.65 -17.25
N THR A 103 -20.63 0.72 -17.95
CA THR A 103 -21.93 0.22 -17.46
C THR A 103 -22.13 -1.26 -17.79
N GLN A 104 -21.43 -1.77 -18.80
CA GLN A 104 -21.45 -3.16 -19.22
C GLN A 104 -20.03 -3.62 -19.46
N ILE A 105 -19.63 -4.70 -18.80
CA ILE A 105 -18.29 -5.25 -18.97
C ILE A 105 -18.21 -6.05 -20.28
N GLY A 106 -17.17 -5.77 -21.08
CA GLY A 106 -16.89 -6.53 -22.30
C GLY A 106 -16.22 -7.87 -21.99
N TYR A 107 -16.26 -8.79 -22.96
CA TYR A 107 -15.64 -10.12 -22.83
C TYR A 107 -14.14 -10.16 -23.21
N ASN A 108 -13.54 -9.02 -23.48
CA ASN A 108 -12.14 -8.96 -23.85
C ASN A 108 -11.24 -9.08 -22.60
N ARG A 109 -10.64 -10.24 -22.44
CA ARG A 109 -9.79 -10.60 -21.31
C ARG A 109 -8.57 -9.71 -21.13
N THR A 110 -8.09 -9.11 -22.20
CA THR A 110 -6.90 -8.24 -22.17
C THR A 110 -7.20 -6.87 -21.57
N GLU A 111 -8.47 -6.54 -21.40
CA GLU A 111 -8.92 -5.27 -20.84
C GLU A 111 -9.16 -5.32 -19.33
N TYR A 112 -9.17 -6.53 -18.74
CA TYR A 112 -9.31 -6.69 -17.29
C TYR A 112 -7.96 -6.42 -16.60
N PHE A 113 -8.00 -6.05 -15.34
CA PHE A 113 -6.81 -6.08 -14.51
C PHE A 113 -6.20 -7.47 -14.51
N GLN A 114 -4.88 -7.53 -14.49
CA GLN A 114 -4.13 -8.78 -14.56
C GLN A 114 -3.25 -8.94 -13.33
N PHE A 115 -3.17 -10.15 -12.82
CA PHE A 115 -2.14 -10.55 -11.87
C PHE A 115 -1.46 -11.82 -12.42
N PRO A 116 -0.44 -11.64 -13.26
CA PRO A 116 0.27 -12.76 -13.86
C PRO A 116 1.20 -13.37 -12.82
N TYR A 117 1.28 -14.64 -12.75
CA TYR A 117 2.21 -15.46 -11.96
C TYR A 117 2.72 -14.86 -10.64
N ILE A 118 2.62 -15.61 -9.57
CA ILE A 118 3.31 -15.30 -8.31
C ILE A 118 4.68 -15.97 -8.34
N ARG A 119 5.74 -15.18 -8.25
CA ARG A 119 7.08 -15.69 -7.99
C ARG A 119 7.30 -15.72 -6.48
N ARG A 120 8.11 -16.66 -6.02
CA ARG A 120 8.40 -16.78 -4.59
C ARG A 120 9.05 -15.51 -4.02
N GLU A 121 9.85 -14.84 -4.82
CA GLU A 121 10.52 -13.58 -4.48
C GLU A 121 9.54 -12.40 -4.34
N ASP A 122 8.38 -12.48 -4.97
CA ASP A 122 7.35 -11.44 -4.93
C ASP A 122 6.43 -11.56 -3.70
N ILE A 123 6.58 -12.65 -2.91
CA ILE A 123 5.75 -12.89 -1.73
C ILE A 123 6.21 -12.00 -0.59
N ILE A 124 5.34 -11.10 -0.14
CA ILE A 124 5.58 -10.25 1.01
C ILE A 124 5.47 -11.09 2.28
N SER A 125 6.61 -11.39 2.89
CA SER A 125 6.71 -12.14 4.14
C SER A 125 7.63 -11.43 5.14
N PRO A 126 7.18 -10.31 5.72
CA PRO A 126 7.97 -9.60 6.71
C PRO A 126 8.14 -10.49 7.95
N PRO A 127 9.31 -10.45 8.62
CA PRO A 127 9.49 -11.14 9.88
C PRO A 127 8.50 -10.60 10.93
N ALA A 128 8.05 -11.46 11.84
CA ALA A 128 7.01 -11.10 12.81
C ALA A 128 7.35 -9.84 13.65
N TRP A 129 8.61 -9.66 14.00
CA TRP A 129 9.07 -8.50 14.76
C TRP A 129 8.96 -7.17 13.99
N ALA A 130 8.88 -7.19 12.65
CA ALA A 130 8.85 -5.96 11.85
C ALA A 130 7.52 -5.19 11.95
N GLN A 131 6.45 -5.85 12.41
CA GLN A 131 5.13 -5.22 12.56
C GLN A 131 5.08 -4.26 13.77
N ASP A 132 5.85 -4.58 14.81
CA ASP A 132 5.89 -3.82 16.08
C ASP A 132 7.13 -2.93 16.18
N LEU A 133 7.85 -2.76 15.07
CA LEU A 133 9.13 -2.04 15.06
C LEU A 133 8.91 -0.53 15.07
N ILE A 134 9.53 0.13 16.03
CA ILE A 134 9.74 1.58 16.02
C ILE A 134 11.20 1.82 15.65
N MET A 135 11.44 2.55 14.54
CA MET A 135 12.77 2.90 14.10
C MET A 135 13.09 4.36 14.44
N TYR A 136 14.22 4.55 15.10
CA TYR A 136 14.75 5.87 15.40
C TYR A 136 16.08 6.06 14.66
N GLN A 137 16.10 7.00 13.71
CA GLN A 137 17.31 7.31 12.95
C GLN A 137 18.12 8.39 13.64
N ILE A 138 19.39 8.10 13.95
CA ILE A 138 20.29 9.02 14.61
C ILE A 138 21.42 9.42 13.66
N PHE A 139 21.67 10.73 13.58
CA PHE A 139 22.89 11.28 13.03
C PHE A 139 23.88 11.49 14.18
N PRO A 140 24.94 10.67 14.30
CA PRO A 140 25.85 10.72 15.48
C PRO A 140 26.35 12.10 15.78
N ASP A 141 26.80 12.84 14.76
CA ASP A 141 27.38 14.16 14.90
C ASP A 141 26.46 15.19 15.58
N SER A 142 25.14 15.04 15.43
CA SER A 142 24.15 15.99 15.94
C SER A 142 23.38 15.49 17.16
N PHE A 143 23.70 14.33 17.73
CA PHE A 143 22.93 13.75 18.82
C PHE A 143 23.54 14.04 20.20
N ALA A 144 24.66 13.45 20.54
CA ALA A 144 25.29 13.60 21.86
C ALA A 144 26.80 13.45 21.82
N THR A 145 27.50 14.19 22.71
CA THR A 145 28.93 14.06 22.94
C THR A 145 29.24 12.97 23.96
N GLU A 146 30.52 12.52 24.04
CA GLU A 146 30.99 11.51 25.01
C GLU A 146 30.77 11.87 26.49
N LYS A 147 30.44 13.13 26.78
CA LYS A 147 30.19 13.60 28.14
C LYS A 147 28.69 13.59 28.52
N GLY A 148 27.90 12.87 27.80
CA GLY A 148 26.46 12.71 28.07
C GLY A 148 25.61 13.96 27.80
N SER A 149 26.17 14.98 27.18
CA SER A 149 25.41 16.17 26.82
C SER A 149 24.74 15.97 25.45
N ILE A 150 23.41 15.96 25.44
CA ILE A 150 22.65 16.03 24.18
C ILE A 150 23.04 17.36 23.51
N VAL A 151 23.42 17.27 22.25
CA VAL A 151 23.76 18.43 21.45
C VAL A 151 22.52 19.28 21.25
N LYS A 152 22.42 20.39 21.94
CA LYS A 152 21.39 21.37 21.62
C LYS A 152 21.76 21.99 20.28
N MET A 153 20.86 21.86 19.28
CA MET A 153 21.03 22.58 18.03
C MET A 153 21.31 24.06 18.35
N ALA A 154 22.52 24.51 18.01
CA ALA A 154 22.81 25.94 18.00
C ALA A 154 21.72 26.57 17.09
N LYS A 155 21.09 27.65 17.56
CA LYS A 155 20.16 28.43 16.76
C LYS A 155 20.79 28.60 15.38
N SER A 156 20.06 28.17 14.34
CA SER A 156 20.44 28.33 12.96
C SER A 156 21.05 29.72 12.75
N ILE A 157 22.33 29.75 12.46
CA ILE A 157 22.91 30.98 11.92
C ILE A 157 22.28 31.06 10.52
N GLU A 158 21.37 32.01 10.35
CA GLU A 158 20.92 32.44 9.04
C GLU A 158 22.15 33.00 8.30
N THR A 159 22.84 32.13 7.61
CA THR A 159 23.79 32.58 6.59
C THR A 159 22.93 32.88 5.36
N GLY A 160 23.01 34.11 4.86
CA GLY A 160 22.19 34.65 3.79
C GLY A 160 22.21 33.93 2.43
N ASP A 161 22.83 32.77 2.33
CA ASP A 161 22.98 31.98 1.11
C ASP A 161 22.16 30.67 1.11
N GLY A 162 21.31 30.43 2.13
CA GLY A 162 20.47 29.22 2.15
C GLY A 162 21.24 27.89 2.24
N MET A 163 22.55 27.90 2.33
CA MET A 163 23.37 26.73 2.59
C MET A 163 23.42 26.49 4.10
N ILE A 164 22.80 25.40 4.55
CA ILE A 164 23.06 24.84 5.88
C ILE A 164 24.52 24.43 5.89
N SER A 165 25.36 25.28 6.47
CA SER A 165 26.74 24.92 6.78
C SER A 165 26.68 23.68 7.68
N ALA A 166 27.28 22.57 7.23
CA ALA A 166 27.40 21.36 8.03
C ALA A 166 28.38 21.60 9.17
N ASN A 167 27.96 22.35 10.18
CA ASN A 167 28.71 22.51 11.42
C ASN A 167 28.70 21.15 12.11
N ARG A 168 29.88 20.54 12.24
CA ARG A 168 30.06 19.36 13.08
C ARG A 168 29.74 19.76 14.51
N LEU A 169 28.74 19.13 15.08
CA LEU A 169 28.27 19.42 16.44
C LEU A 169 29.05 18.60 17.49
N GLY A 170 29.87 17.66 17.05
CA GLY A 170 30.77 16.89 17.90
C GLY A 170 30.14 15.71 18.61
N GLY A 171 28.98 15.28 18.18
CA GLY A 171 28.36 14.05 18.66
C GLY A 171 29.13 12.81 18.20
N THR A 172 29.10 11.74 19.00
CA THR A 172 29.85 10.52 18.78
C THR A 172 28.96 9.28 18.97
N ILE A 173 29.42 8.12 18.48
CA ILE A 173 28.76 6.82 18.73
C ILE A 173 28.76 6.51 20.23
N GLN A 174 29.81 6.86 20.95
CA GLN A 174 29.88 6.71 22.41
C GLN A 174 28.81 7.57 23.09
N GLY A 175 28.62 8.82 22.64
CA GLY A 175 27.59 9.69 23.14
C GLY A 175 26.17 9.13 22.92
N ILE A 176 25.91 8.44 21.80
CA ILE A 176 24.66 7.73 21.59
C ILE A 176 24.49 6.62 22.62
N SER A 177 25.52 5.79 22.81
CA SER A 177 25.51 4.68 23.78
C SER A 177 25.21 5.12 25.20
N GLU A 178 25.80 6.24 25.61
CA GLU A 178 25.61 6.82 26.95
C GLU A 178 24.24 7.45 27.16
N ASN A 179 23.52 7.77 26.08
CA ASN A 179 22.18 8.37 26.12
C ASN A 179 21.10 7.47 25.59
N ILE A 180 21.31 6.15 25.56
CA ILE A 180 20.32 5.19 25.01
C ILE A 180 18.99 5.23 25.79
N GLU A 181 19.01 5.49 27.07
CA GLU A 181 17.81 5.56 27.90
C GLU A 181 16.90 6.74 27.49
N TYR A 182 17.45 7.85 27.01
CA TYR A 182 16.66 8.97 26.47
C TYR A 182 15.79 8.57 25.27
N ILE A 183 16.25 7.56 24.50
CA ILE A 183 15.50 7.05 23.33
C ILE A 183 14.41 6.07 23.77
N ARG A 184 14.55 5.46 24.96
CA ARG A 184 13.61 4.47 25.49
C ARG A 184 12.41 5.09 26.20
N GLU A 185 12.52 6.33 26.65
CA GLU A 185 11.44 7.11 27.26
C GLU A 185 10.48 7.68 26.21
#